data_06ebacc839c20eadaba4519819d90c52
#
_entry.id   06ebacc839c20eadaba4519819d90c52
#
_cell.length_a   1.000
_cell.length_b   1.000
_cell.length_c   1.000
_cell.angle_alpha   90.00
_cell.angle_beta   90.00
_cell.angle_gamma   90.00
#
_symmetry.space_group_name_H-M   'P 1'
#
loop_
_entity.id
_entity.type
_entity.pdbx_description
1 polymer ?
#
loop_
_entity_poly.entity_id
_entity_poly.type
_entity_poly.pdbx_seq_one_letter_code
_entity_poly.pdbx_strand_id
1 'polypeptide(L)'
;MKFLALVSVILIAYGSAWMKAYSLSEKYFAYAEEQYSKGNLITALKGMNKLELRIEDEYFGGYQQVLDTWRSSTLGPRPDAYYQSLEKPKQIIEQLNKQQLMEFIEIYVQLDSRYVPTAADQLRFLAKQSGDIALYEEMTEFLTEAFPRYNQREI
;
A
#
# COMPACT_ATOMS: atom_id res chain seq x y z
N MET A 1 -13.67 2.13 43.93
CA MET A 1 -12.91 0.92 43.61
C MET A 1 -13.31 0.30 42.25
N LYS A 2 -14.60 0.02 41.95
CA LYS A 2 -15.03 -0.60 40.70
C LYS A 2 -14.69 0.23 39.44
N PHE A 3 -14.81 1.57 39.52
CA PHE A 3 -14.48 2.48 38.39
C PHE A 3 -12.97 2.47 38.07
N LEU A 4 -12.11 2.53 39.10
CA LEU A 4 -10.66 2.45 38.89
C LEU A 4 -10.23 1.11 38.27
N ALA A 5 -10.84 0.01 38.72
CA ALA A 5 -10.57 -1.31 38.11
C ALA A 5 -10.98 -1.35 36.63
N LEU A 6 -12.13 -0.78 36.28
CA LEU A 6 -12.58 -0.70 34.86
C LEU A 6 -11.60 0.12 33.98
N VAL A 7 -11.19 1.30 34.48
CA VAL A 7 -10.23 2.15 33.76
C VAL A 7 -8.89 1.42 33.57
N SER A 8 -8.41 0.72 34.61
CA SER A 8 -7.15 -0.06 34.51
C SER A 8 -7.25 -1.15 33.45
N VAL A 9 -8.38 -1.88 33.36
CA VAL A 9 -8.59 -2.93 32.35
C VAL A 9 -8.58 -2.34 30.94
N ILE A 10 -9.23 -1.19 30.73
CA ILE A 10 -9.25 -0.50 29.43
C ILE A 10 -7.83 -0.07 29.02
N LEU A 11 -7.07 0.50 29.94
CA LEU A 11 -5.70 0.94 29.67
C LEU A 11 -4.78 -0.24 29.33
N ILE A 12 -4.90 -1.35 30.04
CA ILE A 12 -4.12 -2.57 29.76
C ILE A 12 -4.50 -3.14 28.39
N ALA A 13 -5.79 -3.24 28.08
CA ALA A 13 -6.25 -3.75 26.80
C ALA A 13 -5.77 -2.87 25.63
N TYR A 14 -5.89 -1.55 25.79
CA TYR A 14 -5.41 -0.60 24.79
C TYR A 14 -3.88 -0.68 24.61
N GLY A 15 -3.12 -0.68 25.72
CA GLY A 15 -1.67 -0.80 25.66
C GLY A 15 -1.19 -2.10 25.00
N SER A 16 -1.86 -3.23 25.30
CA SER A 16 -1.56 -4.51 24.67
C SER A 16 -1.84 -4.51 23.16
N ALA A 17 -2.97 -3.93 22.75
CA ALA A 17 -3.32 -3.79 21.34
C ALA A 17 -2.32 -2.88 20.61
N TRP A 18 -1.92 -1.78 21.24
CA TRP A 18 -0.93 -0.86 20.70
C TRP A 18 0.45 -1.53 20.54
N MET A 19 0.91 -2.28 21.53
CA MET A 19 2.18 -3.01 21.46
C MET A 19 2.16 -4.06 20.35
N LYS A 20 1.04 -4.77 20.17
CA LYS A 20 0.86 -5.73 19.08
C LYS A 20 0.92 -5.05 17.71
N ALA A 21 0.23 -3.92 17.54
CA ALA A 21 0.25 -3.13 16.32
C ALA A 21 1.66 -2.63 16.00
N TYR A 22 2.40 -2.18 17.03
CA TYR A 22 3.78 -1.74 16.89
C TYR A 22 4.68 -2.88 16.40
N SER A 23 4.66 -4.03 17.07
CA SER A 23 5.46 -5.20 16.69
C SER A 23 5.13 -5.72 15.28
N LEU A 24 3.85 -5.71 14.88
CA LEU A 24 3.45 -6.10 13.53
C LEU A 24 3.97 -5.11 12.48
N SER A 25 3.91 -3.81 12.76
CA SER A 25 4.42 -2.78 11.85
C SER A 25 5.91 -2.93 11.59
N GLU A 26 6.69 -3.19 12.62
CA GLU A 26 8.13 -3.42 12.47
C GLU A 26 8.43 -4.65 11.61
N LYS A 27 7.67 -5.75 11.80
CA LYS A 27 7.81 -6.96 10.98
C LYS A 27 7.46 -6.70 9.52
N TYR A 28 6.34 -6.03 9.26
CA TYR A 28 5.91 -5.68 7.90
C TYR A 28 6.91 -4.75 7.22
N PHE A 29 7.40 -3.77 7.95
CA PHE A 29 8.38 -2.83 7.44
C PHE A 29 9.70 -3.52 7.10
N ALA A 30 10.23 -4.37 7.99
CA ALA A 30 11.46 -5.11 7.74
C ALA A 30 11.36 -6.02 6.50
N TYR A 31 10.23 -6.72 6.34
CA TYR A 31 9.98 -7.52 5.15
C TYR A 31 9.87 -6.66 3.89
N ALA A 32 9.13 -5.54 3.96
CA ALA A 32 8.99 -4.63 2.83
C ALA A 32 10.34 -4.04 2.39
N GLU A 33 11.20 -3.62 3.31
CA GLU A 33 12.55 -3.13 3.02
C GLU A 33 13.43 -4.23 2.38
N GLU A 34 13.33 -5.47 2.87
CA GLU A 34 14.03 -6.61 2.28
C GLU A 34 13.59 -6.83 0.82
N GLN A 35 12.27 -6.84 0.55
CA GLN A 35 11.75 -7.00 -0.81
C GLN A 35 12.12 -5.80 -1.70
N TYR A 36 12.05 -4.60 -1.17
CA TYR A 36 12.45 -3.39 -1.88
C TYR A 36 13.92 -3.43 -2.29
N SER A 37 14.81 -3.84 -1.38
CA SER A 37 16.24 -3.97 -1.65
C SER A 37 16.58 -5.04 -2.70
N LYS A 38 15.73 -6.07 -2.82
CA LYS A 38 15.82 -7.12 -3.86
C LYS A 38 15.21 -6.70 -5.21
N GLY A 39 14.60 -5.52 -5.30
CA GLY A 39 13.92 -5.05 -6.50
C GLY A 39 12.50 -5.63 -6.69
N ASN A 40 11.98 -6.37 -5.72
CA ASN A 40 10.63 -6.93 -5.73
C ASN A 40 9.61 -5.85 -5.32
N LEU A 41 9.48 -4.80 -6.14
CA LEU A 41 8.79 -3.56 -5.79
C LEU A 41 7.31 -3.77 -5.45
N ILE A 42 6.58 -4.58 -6.25
CA ILE A 42 5.15 -4.86 -6.01
C ILE A 42 4.98 -5.65 -4.70
N THR A 43 5.83 -6.62 -4.45
CA THR A 43 5.84 -7.39 -3.18
C THR A 43 6.16 -6.48 -1.99
N ALA A 44 7.13 -5.57 -2.13
CA ALA A 44 7.45 -4.60 -1.09
C ALA A 44 6.26 -3.70 -0.75
N LEU A 45 5.48 -3.29 -1.76
CA LEU A 45 4.29 -2.45 -1.55
C LEU A 45 3.12 -3.23 -0.95
N LYS A 46 2.78 -4.38 -1.53
CA LYS A 46 1.56 -5.13 -1.26
C LYS A 46 1.73 -6.33 -0.32
N GLY A 47 2.97 -6.75 -0.06
CA GLY A 47 3.28 -7.98 0.69
C GLY A 47 3.15 -9.26 -0.14
N MET A 48 2.56 -9.20 -1.34
CA MET A 48 2.36 -10.32 -2.26
C MET A 48 2.40 -9.82 -3.70
N ASN A 49 3.05 -10.57 -4.58
CA ASN A 49 3.14 -10.23 -6.01
C ASN A 49 2.07 -10.91 -6.85
N LYS A 50 1.37 -11.94 -6.33
CA LYS A 50 0.35 -12.71 -7.05
C LYS A 50 -0.77 -13.13 -6.12
N LEU A 51 -1.94 -13.34 -6.73
CA LEU A 51 -3.17 -13.90 -6.14
C LEU A 51 -3.07 -15.32 -5.61
N GLU A 52 -1.94 -15.97 -5.70
CA GLU A 52 -1.77 -17.29 -5.12
C GLU A 52 -1.90 -17.19 -3.60
N LEU A 53 -3.09 -17.53 -3.12
CA LEU A 53 -3.34 -17.85 -1.73
C LEU A 53 -2.43 -19.01 -1.36
N ARG A 54 -1.24 -18.71 -0.91
CA ARG A 54 -0.40 -19.66 -0.21
C ARG A 54 -0.97 -19.80 1.18
N ILE A 55 -1.87 -20.78 1.32
CA ILE A 55 -2.60 -21.05 2.57
C ILE A 55 -1.64 -21.45 3.69
N GLU A 56 -0.43 -21.88 3.35
CA GLU A 56 0.57 -22.42 4.28
C GLU A 56 1.76 -21.47 4.57
N ASP A 57 1.90 -20.39 3.81
CA ASP A 57 2.99 -19.44 4.02
C ASP A 57 2.58 -18.30 4.99
N GLU A 58 3.46 -17.95 5.92
CA GLU A 58 3.25 -16.79 6.79
C GLU A 58 3.13 -15.52 5.93
N TYR A 59 2.02 -14.80 6.08
CA TYR A 59 1.80 -13.54 5.37
C TYR A 59 2.65 -12.44 6.00
N PHE A 60 3.68 -12.04 5.27
CA PHE A 60 4.47 -10.86 5.58
C PHE A 60 3.90 -9.69 4.77
N GLY A 61 3.32 -8.71 5.47
CA GLY A 61 2.76 -7.52 4.82
C GLY A 61 3.85 -6.63 4.21
N GLY A 62 3.45 -5.83 3.21
CA GLY A 62 4.30 -4.78 2.64
C GLY A 62 4.11 -3.42 3.34
N TYR A 63 4.64 -2.34 2.74
CA TYR A 63 4.45 -0.97 3.24
C TYR A 63 2.99 -0.59 3.42
N GLN A 64 2.10 -1.08 2.56
CA GLN A 64 0.67 -0.85 2.71
C GLN A 64 0.14 -1.33 4.05
N GLN A 65 0.55 -2.50 4.51
CA GLN A 65 0.09 -3.07 5.77
C GLN A 65 0.63 -2.29 6.98
N VAL A 66 1.84 -1.74 6.87
CA VAL A 66 2.35 -0.80 7.88
C VAL A 66 1.41 0.40 8.00
N LEU A 67 1.05 1.02 6.87
CA LEU A 67 0.16 2.17 6.83
C LEU A 67 -1.24 1.83 7.35
N ASP A 68 -1.78 0.67 6.96
CA ASP A 68 -3.11 0.22 7.35
C ASP A 68 -3.23 -0.08 8.84
N THR A 69 -2.19 -0.65 9.43
CA THR A 69 -2.15 -0.91 10.87
C THR A 69 -2.42 0.36 11.69
N TRP A 70 -2.00 1.52 11.19
CA TRP A 70 -2.12 2.79 11.90
C TRP A 70 -3.21 3.73 11.35
N ARG A 71 -3.88 3.34 10.27
CA ARG A 71 -4.89 4.19 9.62
C ARG A 71 -6.05 4.57 10.53
N SER A 72 -6.51 3.63 11.36
CA SER A 72 -7.62 3.84 12.30
C SER A 72 -7.16 4.26 13.69
N SER A 73 -5.85 4.33 13.94
CA SER A 73 -5.33 4.73 15.25
C SER A 73 -5.47 6.24 15.44
N THR A 74 -6.28 6.63 16.42
CA THR A 74 -6.51 8.04 16.81
C THR A 74 -5.66 8.49 17.97
N LEU A 75 -5.11 7.56 18.75
CA LEU A 75 -4.39 7.83 19.99
C LEU A 75 -3.03 7.13 20.00
N GLY A 76 -2.05 7.78 20.61
CA GLY A 76 -0.70 7.26 20.81
C GLY A 76 0.28 7.57 19.67
N PRO A 77 1.58 7.50 19.97
CA PRO A 77 2.63 7.71 18.96
C PRO A 77 2.64 6.55 17.96
N ARG A 78 2.87 6.89 16.69
CA ARG A 78 3.09 5.89 15.63
C ARG A 78 4.58 5.55 15.57
N PRO A 79 4.95 4.32 15.14
CA PRO A 79 6.36 3.95 14.99
C PRO A 79 7.02 4.67 13.82
N ASP A 80 8.35 4.74 13.83
CA ASP A 80 9.12 5.31 12.72
C ASP A 80 8.86 4.60 11.40
N ALA A 81 8.63 3.29 11.42
CA ALA A 81 8.22 2.49 10.27
C ALA A 81 7.00 3.06 9.55
N TYR A 82 6.00 3.60 10.29
CA TYR A 82 4.85 4.25 9.68
C TYR A 82 5.25 5.50 8.88
N TYR A 83 6.07 6.37 9.47
CA TYR A 83 6.47 7.62 8.81
C TYR A 83 7.37 7.35 7.60
N GLN A 84 8.27 6.39 7.69
CA GLN A 84 9.12 5.96 6.59
C GLN A 84 8.32 5.31 5.44
N SER A 85 7.18 4.69 5.75
CA SER A 85 6.31 4.07 4.74
C SER A 85 5.42 5.04 3.99
N LEU A 86 5.23 6.29 4.45
CA LEU A 86 4.25 7.22 3.86
C LEU A 86 4.47 7.51 2.37
N GLU A 87 5.72 7.72 1.97
CA GLU A 87 6.07 8.07 0.59
C GLU A 87 6.42 6.84 -0.28
N LYS A 88 6.61 5.67 0.33
CA LYS A 88 7.02 4.45 -0.39
C LYS A 88 6.05 4.01 -1.49
N PRO A 89 4.71 4.05 -1.30
CA PRO A 89 3.79 3.67 -2.37
C PRO A 89 3.98 4.49 -3.64
N LYS A 90 4.12 5.80 -3.51
CA LYS A 90 4.36 6.70 -4.64
C LYS A 90 5.71 6.42 -5.30
N GLN A 91 6.77 6.35 -4.50
CA GLN A 91 8.12 6.06 -4.98
C GLN A 91 8.20 4.72 -5.73
N ILE A 92 7.53 3.69 -5.23
CA ILE A 92 7.49 2.38 -5.88
C ILE A 92 6.78 2.47 -7.22
N ILE A 93 5.58 3.06 -7.26
CA ILE A 93 4.82 3.17 -8.51
C ILE A 93 5.59 3.95 -9.58
N GLU A 94 6.30 5.00 -9.21
CA GLU A 94 7.12 5.78 -10.12
C GLU A 94 8.35 5.01 -10.67
N GLN A 95 8.81 3.96 -9.96
CA GLN A 95 9.90 3.09 -10.40
C GLN A 95 9.45 1.93 -11.27
N LEU A 96 8.16 1.59 -11.30
CA LEU A 96 7.64 0.50 -12.11
C LEU A 96 7.71 0.84 -13.61
N ASN A 97 8.14 -0.12 -14.42
CA ASN A 97 8.07 -0.01 -15.86
C ASN A 97 6.64 -0.24 -16.40
N LYS A 98 6.39 0.02 -17.71
CA LYS A 98 5.08 -0.13 -18.33
C LYS A 98 4.46 -1.51 -18.08
N GLN A 99 5.23 -2.57 -18.26
CA GLN A 99 4.73 -3.95 -18.12
C GLN A 99 4.33 -4.24 -16.65
N GLN A 100 5.15 -3.81 -15.70
CA GLN A 100 4.87 -3.97 -14.27
C GLN A 100 3.64 -3.16 -13.82
N LEU A 101 3.45 -1.96 -14.39
CA LEU A 101 2.26 -1.14 -14.12
C LEU A 101 0.99 -1.80 -14.67
N MET A 102 1.04 -2.36 -15.88
CA MET A 102 -0.09 -3.10 -16.46
C MET A 102 -0.44 -4.32 -15.60
N GLU A 103 0.55 -5.13 -15.23
CA GLU A 103 0.36 -6.28 -14.34
C GLU A 103 -0.21 -5.85 -12.98
N PHE A 104 0.27 -4.76 -12.41
CA PHE A 104 -0.25 -4.21 -11.16
C PHE A 104 -1.72 -3.81 -11.27
N ILE A 105 -2.09 -3.10 -12.34
CA ILE A 105 -3.48 -2.66 -12.57
C ILE A 105 -4.39 -3.87 -12.73
N GLU A 106 -4.02 -4.83 -13.61
CA GLU A 106 -4.80 -6.03 -13.88
C GLU A 106 -5.09 -6.84 -12.60
N ILE A 107 -4.08 -7.04 -11.77
CA ILE A 107 -4.21 -7.82 -10.54
C ILE A 107 -5.03 -7.06 -9.48
N TYR A 108 -4.68 -5.79 -9.24
CA TYR A 108 -5.19 -5.08 -8.06
C TYR A 108 -6.48 -4.30 -8.29
N VAL A 109 -6.94 -4.11 -9.52
CA VAL A 109 -8.23 -3.48 -9.79
C VAL A 109 -9.40 -4.23 -9.13
N GLN A 110 -9.27 -5.56 -9.02
CA GLN A 110 -10.29 -6.43 -8.42
C GLN A 110 -10.05 -6.75 -6.94
N LEU A 111 -8.79 -6.70 -6.49
CA LEU A 111 -8.43 -7.13 -5.14
C LEU A 111 -8.38 -5.98 -4.13
N ASP A 112 -7.68 -4.94 -4.48
CA ASP A 112 -7.47 -3.74 -3.65
C ASP A 112 -7.02 -2.59 -4.53
N SER A 113 -7.98 -1.82 -4.97
CA SER A 113 -7.80 -0.74 -5.96
C SER A 113 -7.11 0.51 -5.41
N ARG A 114 -6.65 0.54 -4.17
CA ARG A 114 -6.12 1.75 -3.51
C ARG A 114 -5.08 2.51 -4.33
N TYR A 115 -4.10 1.81 -4.89
CA TYR A 115 -3.03 2.42 -5.68
C TYR A 115 -3.21 2.25 -7.19
N VAL A 116 -4.30 1.61 -7.62
CA VAL A 116 -4.58 1.40 -9.05
C VAL A 116 -4.69 2.70 -9.82
N PRO A 117 -5.43 3.74 -9.35
CA PRO A 117 -5.48 4.99 -10.09
C PRO A 117 -4.12 5.69 -10.19
N THR A 118 -3.27 5.61 -9.16
CA THR A 118 -1.92 6.17 -9.23
C THR A 118 -1.04 5.40 -10.22
N ALA A 119 -1.16 4.08 -10.28
CA ALA A 119 -0.45 3.24 -11.25
C ALA A 119 -0.92 3.50 -12.69
N ALA A 120 -2.23 3.64 -12.90
CA ALA A 120 -2.80 3.98 -14.21
C ALA A 120 -2.36 5.37 -14.68
N ASP A 121 -2.30 6.35 -13.78
CA ASP A 121 -1.82 7.70 -14.10
C ASP A 121 -0.32 7.72 -14.42
N GLN A 122 0.48 6.91 -13.75
CA GLN A 122 1.89 6.72 -14.08
C GLN A 122 2.06 6.02 -15.44
N LEU A 123 1.25 5.00 -15.73
CA LEU A 123 1.27 4.31 -17.01
C LEU A 123 0.86 5.26 -18.16
N ARG A 124 -0.17 6.08 -17.95
CA ARG A 124 -0.60 7.14 -18.88
C ARG A 124 0.53 8.13 -19.16
N PHE A 125 1.25 8.55 -18.12
CA PHE A 125 2.41 9.44 -18.25
C PHE A 125 3.51 8.80 -19.11
N LEU A 126 3.87 7.54 -18.85
CA LEU A 126 4.88 6.82 -19.64
C LEU A 126 4.43 6.57 -21.09
N ALA A 127 3.14 6.32 -21.31
CA ALA A 127 2.56 6.18 -22.64
C ALA A 127 2.72 7.48 -23.45
N LYS A 128 2.39 8.62 -22.85
CA LYS A 128 2.59 9.93 -23.50
C LYS A 128 4.05 10.20 -23.84
N GLN A 129 4.97 9.93 -22.90
CA GLN A 129 6.40 10.13 -23.14
C GLN A 129 6.95 9.27 -24.29
N SER A 130 6.43 8.06 -24.47
CA SER A 130 6.86 7.15 -25.54
C SER A 130 6.08 7.32 -26.85
N GLY A 131 5.11 8.25 -26.94
CA GLY A 131 4.26 8.44 -28.11
C GLY A 131 3.23 7.35 -28.33
N ASP A 132 2.92 6.55 -27.32
CA ASP A 132 1.92 5.48 -27.37
C ASP A 132 0.53 6.08 -27.09
N ILE A 133 -0.05 6.65 -28.15
CA ILE A 133 -1.32 7.39 -28.06
C ILE A 133 -2.46 6.47 -27.65
N ALA A 134 -2.50 5.23 -28.16
CA ALA A 134 -3.57 4.28 -27.85
C ALA A 134 -3.59 3.95 -26.35
N LEU A 135 -2.45 3.62 -25.76
CA LEU A 135 -2.35 3.35 -24.33
C LEU A 135 -2.65 4.60 -23.47
N TYR A 136 -2.25 5.79 -23.93
CA TYR A 136 -2.56 7.04 -23.26
C TYR A 136 -4.07 7.28 -23.19
N GLU A 137 -4.79 7.09 -24.30
CA GLU A 137 -6.24 7.26 -24.36
C GLU A 137 -6.95 6.21 -23.52
N GLU A 138 -6.56 4.94 -23.60
CA GLU A 138 -7.09 3.85 -22.82
C GLU A 138 -6.99 4.13 -21.30
N MET A 139 -5.82 4.55 -20.82
CA MET A 139 -5.63 4.85 -19.39
C MET A 139 -6.37 6.12 -18.96
N THR A 140 -6.57 7.07 -19.86
CA THR A 140 -7.36 8.28 -19.59
C THR A 140 -8.85 7.93 -19.43
N GLU A 141 -9.39 7.10 -20.31
CA GLU A 141 -10.76 6.59 -20.23
C GLU A 141 -10.96 5.76 -18.96
N PHE A 142 -10.06 4.81 -18.71
CA PHE A 142 -10.07 3.96 -17.51
C PHE A 142 -10.12 4.80 -16.20
N LEU A 143 -9.27 5.82 -16.09
CA LEU A 143 -9.27 6.68 -14.91
C LEU A 143 -10.56 7.49 -14.78
N THR A 144 -11.10 7.98 -15.89
CA THR A 144 -12.33 8.78 -15.91
C THR A 144 -13.54 7.96 -15.51
N GLU A 145 -13.64 6.73 -16.01
CA GLU A 145 -14.79 5.86 -15.78
C GLU A 145 -14.72 5.13 -14.43
N ALA A 146 -13.59 4.50 -14.15
CA ALA A 146 -13.44 3.68 -12.93
C ALA A 146 -13.12 4.50 -11.68
N PHE A 147 -12.46 5.65 -11.83
CA PHE A 147 -12.00 6.48 -10.72
C PHE A 147 -12.33 7.98 -10.90
N PRO A 148 -13.60 8.37 -11.07
CA PRO A 148 -14.00 9.74 -11.41
C PRO A 148 -13.62 10.80 -10.34
N ARG A 149 -13.26 10.38 -9.14
CA ARG A 149 -12.79 11.26 -8.05
C ARG A 149 -11.28 11.37 -7.96
N TYR A 150 -10.56 10.64 -8.79
CA TYR A 150 -9.10 10.71 -8.80
C TYR A 150 -8.66 11.98 -9.53
N ASN A 151 -7.80 12.77 -8.87
CA ASN A 151 -7.24 13.96 -9.48
C ASN A 151 -6.07 13.55 -10.38
N GLN A 152 -6.34 13.44 -11.68
CA GLN A 152 -5.34 13.04 -12.68
C GLN A 152 -4.22 14.09 -12.77
N ARG A 153 -3.00 13.63 -12.97
CA ARG A 153 -1.84 14.49 -13.18
C ARG A 153 -2.02 15.28 -14.49
N GLU A 154 -1.82 16.59 -14.45
CA GLU A 154 -1.70 17.39 -15.67
C GLU A 154 -0.39 17.03 -16.39
N ILE A 155 -0.49 16.55 -17.62
CA ILE A 155 0.64 16.10 -18.47
C ILE A 155 0.57 16.71 -19.84
#